data_dfc027e9cca5481e1a2a73d8923c021d
#
_entry.id   dfc027e9cca5481e1a2a73d8923c021d
#
_cell.length_a   1.000
_cell.length_b   1.000
_cell.length_c   1.000
_cell.angle_alpha   90.00
_cell.angle_beta   90.00
_cell.angle_gamma   90.00
#
_symmetry.space_group_name_H-M   'P 1'
#
loop_
_entity.id
_entity.type
_entity.pdbx_description
1 polymer ?
#
loop_
_entity_poly.entity_id
_entity_poly.type
_entity_poly.pdbx_seq_one_letter_code
_entity_poly.pdbx_strand_id
1 'polypeptide(L)'
;FRLSRSRAEGFARFFAQLSLPSKLAFYAAVFCCFAPIGLLTDTASLGRTTTPALIVITLYSGGIATLYAGLAMSKMRWMPVAILAHIALSLAIPRLFPLLPEPDAMDHEALIGLRERLQLVTVLAVVSMAAAYTLFLTLFSREGRRFAGVQTEMRLAQDIHRALVPDVQGRDTYAEWSGRSL
;
A
#
# COMPACT_ATOMS: atom_id res chain seq x y z
N PHE A 1 7.54 -14.53 -18.75
CA PHE A 1 6.21 -14.62 -18.08
C PHE A 1 6.23 -15.45 -16.79
N ARG A 2 7.03 -16.54 -16.68
CA ARG A 2 7.13 -17.38 -15.46
C ARG A 2 7.80 -16.68 -14.25
N LEU A 3 8.80 -15.82 -14.48
CA LEU A 3 9.52 -15.10 -13.41
C LEU A 3 8.65 -14.06 -12.68
N SER A 4 7.66 -13.47 -13.35
CA SER A 4 6.71 -12.52 -12.76
C SER A 4 5.75 -13.20 -11.78
N ARG A 5 5.30 -14.42 -12.09
CA ARG A 5 4.35 -15.18 -11.25
C ARG A 5 4.98 -15.62 -9.94
N SER A 6 6.23 -16.06 -9.97
CA SER A 6 6.99 -16.48 -8.78
C SER A 6 7.23 -15.31 -7.79
N ARG A 7 7.51 -14.11 -8.30
CA ARG A 7 7.68 -12.91 -7.45
C ARG A 7 6.35 -12.46 -6.80
N ALA A 8 5.25 -12.49 -7.56
CA ALA A 8 3.93 -12.15 -7.03
C ALA A 8 3.47 -13.12 -5.93
N GLU A 9 3.74 -14.42 -6.10
CA GLU A 9 3.45 -15.43 -5.10
C GLU A 9 4.33 -15.29 -3.85
N GLY A 10 5.59 -14.87 -4.00
CA GLY A 10 6.49 -14.57 -2.90
C GLY A 10 6.00 -13.39 -2.06
N PHE A 11 5.58 -12.31 -2.72
CA PHE A 11 5.07 -11.11 -2.05
C PHE A 11 3.72 -11.36 -1.34
N ALA A 12 2.81 -12.11 -1.97
CA ALA A 12 1.55 -12.50 -1.35
C ALA A 12 1.75 -13.37 -0.09
N ARG A 13 2.72 -14.30 -0.13
CA ARG A 13 3.12 -15.10 1.04
C ARG A 13 3.71 -14.24 2.15
N PHE A 14 4.61 -13.32 1.81
CA PHE A 14 5.16 -12.37 2.78
C PHE A 14 4.04 -11.57 3.46
N PHE A 15 3.11 -11.01 2.67
CA PHE A 15 2.00 -10.24 3.21
C PHE A 15 1.06 -11.08 4.08
N ALA A 16 0.83 -12.35 3.73
CA ALA A 16 0.01 -13.26 4.53
C ALA A 16 0.60 -13.50 5.93
N GLN A 17 1.94 -13.50 6.05
CA GLN A 17 2.67 -13.71 7.31
C GLN A 17 2.76 -12.44 8.19
N LEU A 18 2.40 -11.26 7.66
CA LEU A 18 2.39 -10.03 8.45
C LEU A 18 1.40 -10.11 9.61
N SER A 19 1.79 -9.54 10.75
CA SER A 19 0.89 -9.38 11.89
C SER A 19 -0.29 -8.48 11.54
N LEU A 20 -1.40 -8.64 12.25
CA LEU A 20 -2.58 -7.78 12.03
C LEU A 20 -2.25 -6.28 12.16
N PRO A 21 -1.49 -5.82 13.19
CA PRO A 21 -1.07 -4.41 13.27
C PRO A 21 -0.26 -3.94 12.05
N SER A 22 0.63 -4.80 11.51
CA SER A 22 1.43 -4.47 10.32
C SER A 22 0.56 -4.36 9.07
N LYS A 23 -0.45 -5.22 8.92
CA LYS A 23 -1.44 -5.12 7.83
C LYS A 23 -2.25 -3.84 7.91
N LEU A 24 -2.74 -3.48 9.10
CA LEU A 24 -3.48 -2.25 9.33
C LEU A 24 -2.61 -1.01 9.05
N ALA A 25 -1.36 -1.00 9.52
CA ALA A 25 -0.41 0.08 9.23
C ALA A 25 -0.14 0.22 7.72
N PHE A 26 -0.02 -0.89 7.00
CA PHE A 26 0.12 -0.89 5.54
C PHE A 26 -1.10 -0.26 4.85
N TYR A 27 -2.32 -0.69 5.20
CA TYR A 27 -3.53 -0.15 4.61
C TYR A 27 -3.74 1.32 4.96
N ALA A 28 -3.45 1.72 6.20
CA ALA A 28 -3.49 3.12 6.61
C ALA A 28 -2.46 3.96 5.84
N ALA A 29 -1.24 3.45 5.63
CA ALA A 29 -0.22 4.13 4.84
C ALA A 29 -0.65 4.31 3.38
N VAL A 30 -1.23 3.27 2.76
CA VAL A 30 -1.78 3.35 1.39
C VAL A 30 -2.92 4.37 1.34
N PHE A 31 -3.85 4.32 2.29
CA PHE A 31 -4.95 5.29 2.37
C PHE A 31 -4.42 6.73 2.45
N CYS A 32 -3.53 7.01 3.40
CA CYS A 32 -2.94 8.35 3.59
C CYS A 32 -2.11 8.81 2.39
N CYS A 33 -1.53 7.88 1.63
CA CYS A 33 -0.78 8.20 0.41
C CYS A 33 -1.70 8.67 -0.72
N PHE A 34 -2.89 8.08 -0.84
CA PHE A 34 -3.81 8.33 -1.96
C PHE A 34 -4.96 9.28 -1.63
N ALA A 35 -5.31 9.47 -0.37
CA ALA A 35 -6.33 10.44 0.06
C ALA A 35 -6.03 11.89 -0.43
N PRO A 36 -4.77 12.37 -0.47
CA PRO A 36 -4.44 13.69 -1.02
C PRO A 36 -4.89 13.92 -2.46
N ILE A 37 -5.06 12.87 -3.27
CA ILE A 37 -5.58 13.00 -4.64
C ILE A 37 -6.98 13.62 -4.61
N GLY A 38 -7.82 13.21 -3.64
CA GLY A 38 -9.14 13.81 -3.44
C GLY A 38 -9.04 15.27 -3.00
N LEU A 39 -8.13 15.61 -2.11
CA LEU A 39 -7.88 16.98 -1.67
C LEU A 39 -7.40 17.87 -2.83
N LEU A 40 -6.50 17.37 -3.69
CA LEU A 40 -6.00 18.06 -4.85
C LEU A 40 -7.11 18.37 -5.89
N THR A 41 -8.20 17.62 -5.89
CA THR A 41 -9.35 17.90 -6.76
C THR A 41 -9.97 19.26 -6.44
N ASP A 42 -10.01 19.68 -5.17
CA ASP A 42 -10.49 21.01 -4.78
C ASP A 42 -9.56 22.12 -5.27
N THR A 43 -8.25 21.88 -5.19
CA THR A 43 -7.25 22.81 -5.74
C THR A 43 -7.38 22.92 -7.26
N ALA A 44 -7.54 21.80 -7.95
CA ALA A 44 -7.72 21.77 -9.40
C ALA A 44 -9.03 22.45 -9.87
N SER A 45 -10.07 22.40 -9.04
CA SER A 45 -11.36 23.06 -9.30
C SER A 45 -11.42 24.50 -8.76
N LEU A 46 -10.30 25.05 -8.31
CA LEU A 46 -10.23 26.39 -7.71
C LEU A 46 -11.23 26.60 -6.56
N GLY A 47 -11.34 25.60 -5.68
CA GLY A 47 -12.24 25.68 -4.51
C GLY A 47 -13.73 25.52 -4.82
N ARG A 48 -14.10 25.14 -6.05
CA ARG A 48 -15.50 24.96 -6.47
C ARG A 48 -16.14 23.66 -6.00
N THR A 49 -15.38 22.80 -5.33
CA THR A 49 -15.90 21.56 -4.74
C THR A 49 -16.62 21.86 -3.44
N THR A 50 -17.83 21.36 -3.25
CA THR A 50 -18.53 21.50 -1.96
C THR A 50 -17.81 20.69 -0.87
N THR A 51 -17.86 21.13 0.39
CA THR A 51 -17.20 20.43 1.50
C THR A 51 -17.62 18.96 1.62
N PRO A 52 -18.92 18.59 1.50
CA PRO A 52 -19.31 17.16 1.49
C PRO A 52 -18.69 16.40 0.32
N ALA A 53 -18.68 17.00 -0.88
CA ALA A 53 -18.05 16.38 -2.06
C ALA A 53 -16.54 16.14 -1.85
N LEU A 54 -15.85 17.12 -1.29
CA LEU A 54 -14.41 17.02 -0.97
C LEU A 54 -14.13 15.85 -0.03
N ILE A 55 -14.93 15.71 1.04
CA ILE A 55 -14.80 14.59 1.99
C ILE A 55 -15.03 13.26 1.27
N VAL A 56 -16.12 13.15 0.48
CA VAL A 56 -16.44 11.91 -0.25
C VAL A 56 -15.34 11.54 -1.24
N ILE A 57 -14.83 12.50 -2.02
CA ILE A 57 -13.79 12.26 -3.03
C ILE A 57 -12.48 11.86 -2.34
N THR A 58 -12.14 12.48 -1.22
CA THR A 58 -10.94 12.14 -0.42
C THR A 58 -11.02 10.73 0.15
N LEU A 59 -12.13 10.36 0.78
CA LEU A 59 -12.37 9.02 1.30
C LEU A 59 -12.41 7.98 0.17
N TYR A 60 -12.99 8.33 -0.96
CA TYR A 60 -13.03 7.48 -2.14
C TYR A 60 -11.63 7.21 -2.70
N SER A 61 -10.80 8.25 -2.87
CA SER A 61 -9.44 8.12 -3.41
C SER A 61 -8.56 7.20 -2.54
N GLY A 62 -8.56 7.44 -1.21
CA GLY A 62 -7.83 6.59 -0.27
C GLY A 62 -8.42 5.18 -0.17
N GLY A 63 -9.76 5.07 -0.15
CA GLY A 63 -10.48 3.81 -0.03
C GLY A 63 -10.28 2.90 -1.24
N ILE A 64 -10.38 3.41 -2.45
CA ILE A 64 -10.18 2.61 -3.67
C ILE A 64 -8.73 2.13 -3.80
N ALA A 65 -7.75 2.96 -3.44
CA ALA A 65 -6.35 2.55 -3.43
C ALA A 65 -6.09 1.43 -2.41
N THR A 66 -6.68 1.55 -1.22
CA THR A 66 -6.62 0.53 -0.17
C THR A 66 -7.29 -0.78 -0.62
N LEU A 67 -8.43 -0.69 -1.30
CA LEU A 67 -9.12 -1.85 -1.90
C LEU A 67 -8.22 -2.54 -2.93
N TYR A 68 -7.61 -1.79 -3.84
CA TYR A 68 -6.70 -2.36 -4.84
C TYR A 68 -5.49 -3.02 -4.20
N ALA A 69 -4.88 -2.39 -3.19
CA ALA A 69 -3.79 -2.99 -2.43
C ALA A 69 -4.23 -4.32 -1.79
N GLY A 70 -5.41 -4.36 -1.16
CA GLY A 70 -5.96 -5.56 -0.56
C GLY A 70 -6.23 -6.68 -1.57
N LEU A 71 -6.83 -6.35 -2.71
CA LEU A 71 -7.11 -7.32 -3.78
C LEU A 71 -5.82 -7.87 -4.41
N ALA A 72 -4.84 -7.00 -4.66
CA ALA A 72 -3.55 -7.43 -5.20
C ALA A 72 -2.83 -8.42 -4.27
N MET A 73 -2.97 -8.24 -2.94
CA MET A 73 -2.34 -9.10 -1.94
C MET A 73 -3.09 -10.41 -1.68
N SER A 74 -4.42 -10.45 -1.86
CA SER A 74 -5.23 -11.58 -1.41
C SER A 74 -6.04 -12.26 -2.51
N LYS A 75 -6.66 -11.50 -3.39
CA LYS A 75 -7.69 -11.99 -4.34
C LYS A 75 -7.59 -11.31 -5.70
N MET A 76 -6.43 -11.39 -6.34
CA MET A 76 -6.15 -10.73 -7.63
C MET A 76 -7.20 -11.03 -8.74
N ARG A 77 -7.89 -12.17 -8.67
CA ARG A 77 -8.97 -12.54 -9.60
C ARG A 77 -10.14 -11.55 -9.62
N TRP A 78 -10.36 -10.81 -8.53
CA TRP A 78 -11.42 -9.82 -8.42
C TRP A 78 -11.01 -8.42 -8.91
N MET A 79 -9.75 -8.23 -9.29
CA MET A 79 -9.23 -6.97 -9.78
C MET A 79 -10.03 -6.39 -10.97
N PRO A 80 -10.42 -7.17 -12.00
CA PRO A 80 -11.21 -6.64 -13.10
C PRO A 80 -12.57 -6.08 -12.67
N VAL A 81 -13.22 -6.75 -11.71
CA VAL A 81 -14.51 -6.31 -11.16
C VAL A 81 -14.33 -4.99 -10.39
N ALA A 82 -13.26 -4.89 -9.58
CA ALA A 82 -12.96 -3.67 -8.85
C ALA A 82 -12.65 -2.50 -9.81
N ILE A 83 -11.95 -2.75 -10.91
CA ILE A 83 -11.66 -1.73 -11.95
C ILE A 83 -12.97 -1.25 -12.59
N LEU A 84 -13.87 -2.16 -12.98
CA LEU A 84 -15.15 -1.78 -13.57
C LEU A 84 -16.01 -0.97 -12.59
N ALA A 85 -16.06 -1.40 -11.32
CA ALA A 85 -16.77 -0.66 -10.27
C ALA A 85 -16.15 0.73 -10.04
N HIS A 86 -14.82 0.83 -10.05
CA HIS A 86 -14.10 2.11 -9.94
C HIS A 86 -14.47 3.05 -11.10
N ILE A 87 -14.44 2.56 -12.33
CA ILE A 87 -14.81 3.38 -13.51
C ILE A 87 -16.26 3.87 -13.39
N ALA A 88 -17.19 2.96 -13.06
CA ALA A 88 -18.60 3.33 -12.89
C ALA A 88 -18.80 4.39 -11.80
N LEU A 89 -18.12 4.23 -10.66
CA LEU A 89 -18.20 5.15 -9.54
C LEU A 89 -17.55 6.51 -9.85
N SER A 90 -16.41 6.50 -10.54
CA SER A 90 -15.73 7.71 -10.99
C SER A 90 -16.59 8.55 -11.96
N LEU A 91 -17.43 7.91 -12.77
CA LEU A 91 -18.38 8.58 -13.64
C LEU A 91 -19.64 9.07 -12.89
N ALA A 92 -20.00 8.40 -11.78
CA ALA A 92 -21.17 8.76 -10.99
C ALA A 92 -20.90 9.92 -10.02
N ILE A 93 -19.73 9.98 -9.40
CA ILE A 93 -19.38 10.99 -8.39
C ILE A 93 -19.58 12.43 -8.89
N PRO A 94 -19.10 12.85 -10.08
CA PRO A 94 -19.31 14.21 -10.57
C PRO A 94 -20.80 14.55 -10.84
N ARG A 95 -21.64 13.54 -11.12
CA ARG A 95 -23.08 13.73 -11.31
C ARG A 95 -23.81 13.93 -9.98
N LEU A 96 -23.35 13.24 -8.92
CA LEU A 96 -23.93 13.37 -7.59
C LEU A 96 -23.47 14.64 -6.87
N PHE A 97 -22.27 15.09 -7.18
CA PHE A 97 -21.63 16.27 -6.57
C PHE A 97 -21.13 17.21 -7.67
N PRO A 98 -22.04 17.97 -8.30
CA PRO A 98 -21.65 18.95 -9.30
C PRO A 98 -20.78 20.04 -8.67
N LEU A 99 -19.87 20.59 -9.46
CA LEU A 99 -19.07 21.75 -9.05
C LEU A 99 -19.98 22.97 -8.89
N LEU A 100 -19.61 23.83 -7.95
CA LEU A 100 -20.24 25.13 -7.81
C LEU A 100 -20.04 25.95 -9.11
N PRO A 101 -21.02 26.79 -9.51
CA PRO A 101 -20.86 27.64 -10.65
C PRO A 101 -19.65 28.57 -10.50
N GLU A 102 -19.10 28.99 -11.62
CA GLU A 102 -18.03 29.97 -11.64
C GLU A 102 -18.56 31.32 -11.22
N PRO A 103 -17.97 32.01 -10.23
CA PRO A 103 -18.43 33.31 -9.83
C PRO A 103 -18.11 34.34 -10.92
N ASP A 104 -19.10 35.10 -11.33
CA ASP A 104 -18.97 36.18 -12.36
C ASP A 104 -17.99 37.27 -11.93
N ALA A 105 -17.87 37.53 -10.63
CA ALA A 105 -16.85 38.38 -10.00
C ALA A 105 -16.59 37.90 -8.59
N MET A 106 -15.31 37.77 -8.22
CA MET A 106 -14.92 37.55 -6.83
C MET A 106 -14.60 38.90 -6.18
N ASP A 107 -15.28 39.22 -5.09
CA ASP A 107 -14.89 40.31 -4.23
C ASP A 107 -13.64 39.98 -3.41
N HIS A 108 -13.08 40.98 -2.75
CA HIS A 108 -11.86 40.81 -2.00
C HIS A 108 -12.00 39.78 -0.84
N GLU A 109 -13.17 39.72 -0.23
CA GLU A 109 -13.46 38.83 0.91
C GLU A 109 -13.58 37.38 0.45
N ALA A 110 -14.24 37.14 -0.70
CA ALA A 110 -14.33 35.82 -1.31
C ALA A 110 -12.95 35.27 -1.74
N LEU A 111 -12.05 36.13 -2.22
CA LEU A 111 -10.68 35.75 -2.56
C LEU A 111 -9.85 35.33 -1.32
N ILE A 112 -10.03 36.07 -0.21
CA ILE A 112 -9.35 35.70 1.06
C ILE A 112 -9.86 34.33 1.55
N GLY A 113 -11.16 34.11 1.59
CA GLY A 113 -11.74 32.83 2.01
C GLY A 113 -11.31 31.66 1.11
N LEU A 114 -11.25 31.87 -0.21
CA LEU A 114 -10.73 30.87 -1.14
C LEU A 114 -9.26 30.53 -0.86
N ARG A 115 -8.43 31.55 -0.64
CA ARG A 115 -7.02 31.35 -0.33
C ARG A 115 -6.83 30.56 0.97
N GLU A 116 -7.54 30.89 2.03
CA GLU A 116 -7.49 30.18 3.31
C GLU A 116 -7.89 28.71 3.15
N ARG A 117 -8.95 28.44 2.42
CA ARG A 117 -9.42 27.09 2.10
C ARG A 117 -8.35 26.29 1.35
N LEU A 118 -7.79 26.84 0.29
CA LEU A 118 -6.76 26.16 -0.52
C LEU A 118 -5.48 25.92 0.30
N GLN A 119 -5.11 26.85 1.18
CA GLN A 119 -4.01 26.65 2.12
C GLN A 119 -4.27 25.49 3.07
N LEU A 120 -5.47 25.42 3.69
CA LEU A 120 -5.86 24.33 4.57
C LEU A 120 -5.81 22.98 3.85
N VAL A 121 -6.39 22.89 2.66
CA VAL A 121 -6.41 21.67 1.84
C VAL A 121 -4.97 21.23 1.50
N THR A 122 -4.10 22.16 1.15
CA THR A 122 -2.68 21.89 0.86
C THR A 122 -1.96 21.37 2.10
N VAL A 123 -2.14 21.99 3.26
CA VAL A 123 -1.56 21.53 4.53
C VAL A 123 -2.03 20.12 4.88
N LEU A 124 -3.33 19.84 4.76
CA LEU A 124 -3.88 18.50 5.01
C LEU A 124 -3.29 17.46 4.05
N ALA A 125 -3.10 17.81 2.78
CA ALA A 125 -2.46 16.91 1.81
C ALA A 125 -1.01 16.59 2.20
N VAL A 126 -0.22 17.61 2.57
CA VAL A 126 1.17 17.43 3.01
C VAL A 126 1.25 16.58 4.28
N VAL A 127 0.40 16.87 5.28
CA VAL A 127 0.35 16.10 6.54
C VAL A 127 -0.03 14.64 6.27
N SER A 128 -1.00 14.40 5.39
CA SER A 128 -1.40 13.04 4.99
C SER A 128 -0.25 12.28 4.33
N MET A 129 0.50 12.93 3.43
CA MET A 129 1.67 12.31 2.78
C MET A 129 2.80 12.05 3.78
N ALA A 130 3.07 12.97 4.69
CA ALA A 130 4.06 12.77 5.76
C ALA A 130 3.67 11.60 6.67
N ALA A 131 2.38 11.48 7.03
CA ALA A 131 1.87 10.36 7.79
C ALA A 131 2.03 9.03 7.03
N ALA A 132 1.70 8.99 5.73
CA ALA A 132 1.91 7.81 4.89
C ALA A 132 3.37 7.39 4.88
N TYR A 133 4.29 8.33 4.66
CA TYR A 133 5.72 8.07 4.65
C TYR A 133 6.22 7.51 6.00
N THR A 134 5.80 8.12 7.09
CA THR A 134 6.15 7.67 8.45
C THR A 134 5.62 6.26 8.73
N LEU A 135 4.39 5.96 8.33
CA LEU A 135 3.79 4.63 8.46
C LEU A 135 4.55 3.59 7.63
N PHE A 136 4.93 3.90 6.40
CA PHE A 136 5.75 3.00 5.58
C PHE A 136 7.13 2.77 6.19
N LEU A 137 7.82 3.83 6.63
CA LEU A 137 9.14 3.68 7.26
C LEU A 137 9.07 2.82 8.53
N THR A 138 8.08 3.04 9.38
CA THR A 138 7.91 2.26 10.61
C THR A 138 7.57 0.80 10.30
N LEU A 139 6.72 0.56 9.30
CA LEU A 139 6.38 -0.78 8.84
C LEU A 139 7.63 -1.52 8.33
N PHE A 140 8.36 -0.92 7.38
CA PHE A 140 9.55 -1.55 6.80
C PHE A 140 10.67 -1.75 7.81
N SER A 141 10.89 -0.78 8.70
CA SER A 141 11.90 -0.91 9.77
C SER A 141 11.55 -2.03 10.76
N ARG A 142 10.27 -2.19 11.09
CA ARG A 142 9.80 -3.21 12.02
C ARG A 142 9.86 -4.61 11.42
N GLU A 143 9.31 -4.78 10.23
CA GLU A 143 9.27 -6.07 9.56
C GLU A 143 10.65 -6.47 9.01
N GLY A 144 11.45 -5.51 8.55
CA GLY A 144 12.82 -5.76 8.11
C GLY A 144 13.70 -6.31 9.22
N ARG A 145 13.62 -5.74 10.44
CA ARG A 145 14.35 -6.27 11.60
C ARG A 145 13.90 -7.69 11.98
N ARG A 146 12.58 -7.95 11.94
CA ARG A 146 12.04 -9.28 12.21
C ARG A 146 12.54 -10.30 11.18
N PHE A 147 12.57 -9.93 9.92
CA PHE A 147 13.03 -10.80 8.84
C PHE A 147 14.53 -11.10 8.94
N ALA A 148 15.35 -10.10 9.27
CA ALA A 148 16.79 -10.28 9.50
C ALA A 148 17.06 -11.22 10.68
N GLY A 149 16.30 -11.13 11.78
CA GLY A 149 16.40 -12.03 12.92
C GLY A 149 16.16 -13.48 12.52
N VAL A 150 15.05 -13.76 11.82
CA VAL A 150 14.72 -15.13 11.36
C VAL A 150 15.80 -15.70 10.41
N GLN A 151 16.33 -14.88 9.50
CA GLN A 151 17.40 -15.33 8.61
C GLN A 151 18.68 -15.67 9.36
N THR A 152 19.02 -14.90 10.41
CA THR A 152 20.19 -15.18 11.24
C THR A 152 20.01 -16.50 12.01
N GLU A 153 18.84 -16.73 12.57
CA GLU A 153 18.51 -18.01 13.26
C GLU A 153 18.58 -19.21 12.31
N MET A 154 18.04 -19.06 11.09
CA MET A 154 18.09 -20.13 10.08
C MET A 154 19.53 -20.43 9.64
N ARG A 155 20.39 -19.42 9.46
CA ARG A 155 21.80 -19.63 9.14
C ARG A 155 22.53 -20.34 10.28
N LEU A 156 22.31 -19.90 11.52
CA LEU A 156 22.89 -20.54 12.69
C LEU A 156 22.45 -22.01 12.80
N ALA A 157 21.18 -22.31 12.61
CA ALA A 157 20.66 -23.67 12.60
C ALA A 157 21.28 -24.53 11.50
N GLN A 158 21.48 -23.97 10.29
CA GLN A 158 22.14 -24.65 9.18
C GLN A 158 23.63 -24.94 9.51
N ASP A 159 24.33 -23.98 10.12
CA ASP A 159 25.73 -24.13 10.48
C ASP A 159 25.90 -25.19 11.59
N ILE A 160 25.00 -25.18 12.58
CA ILE A 160 24.96 -26.22 13.62
C ILE A 160 24.67 -27.61 13.00
N HIS A 161 23.67 -27.67 12.10
CA HIS A 161 23.34 -28.93 11.43
C HIS A 161 24.52 -29.48 10.63
N ARG A 162 25.22 -28.63 9.86
CA ARG A 162 26.46 -29.05 9.15
C ARG A 162 27.56 -29.51 10.05
N ALA A 163 27.70 -28.91 11.24
CA ALA A 163 28.70 -29.29 12.19
C ALA A 163 28.41 -30.64 12.88
N LEU A 164 27.11 -30.92 13.10
CA LEU A 164 26.65 -32.12 13.79
C LEU A 164 26.42 -33.32 12.86
N VAL A 165 26.10 -33.06 11.59
CA VAL A 165 25.82 -34.11 10.59
C VAL A 165 26.80 -33.94 9.43
N PRO A 166 28.05 -34.42 9.58
CA PRO A 166 29.02 -34.38 8.50
C PRO A 166 28.58 -35.26 7.33
N ASP A 167 29.01 -34.89 6.13
CA ASP A 167 28.79 -35.73 4.94
C ASP A 167 29.36 -37.11 5.16
N VAL A 168 28.54 -38.14 5.10
CA VAL A 168 28.96 -39.52 5.28
C VAL A 168 29.21 -40.12 3.91
N GLN A 169 30.46 -40.57 3.71
CA GLN A 169 30.88 -41.34 2.52
C GLN A 169 31.39 -42.68 2.97
N GLY A 170 30.85 -43.72 2.39
CA GLY A 170 31.30 -45.09 2.64
C GLY A 170 31.60 -45.83 1.36
N ARG A 171 32.67 -46.57 1.34
CA ARG A 171 33.05 -47.47 0.26
C ARG A 171 33.26 -48.86 0.84
N ASP A 172 32.45 -49.75 0.37
CA ASP A 172 32.64 -51.17 0.70
C ASP A 172 33.03 -51.95 -0.56
N THR A 173 33.47 -53.17 -0.43
CA THR A 173 34.00 -54.01 -1.52
C THR A 173 33.01 -54.19 -2.68
N TYR A 174 31.72 -54.04 -2.41
CA TYR A 174 30.64 -54.25 -3.37
C TYR A 174 29.78 -53.01 -3.65
N ALA A 175 29.93 -51.92 -2.89
CA ALA A 175 29.11 -50.72 -3.05
C ALA A 175 29.84 -49.46 -2.58
N GLU A 176 29.65 -48.37 -3.37
CA GLU A 176 30.03 -47.00 -2.96
C GLU A 176 28.74 -46.24 -2.67
N TRP A 177 28.64 -45.66 -1.49
CA TRP A 177 27.48 -44.90 -1.07
C TRP A 177 27.90 -43.53 -0.50
N SER A 178 27.13 -42.55 -0.82
CA SER A 178 27.33 -41.19 -0.29
C SER A 178 26.00 -40.58 0.12
N GLY A 179 25.96 -39.92 1.25
CA GLY A 179 24.84 -39.17 1.76
C GLY A 179 25.28 -37.75 2.08
N ARG A 180 24.50 -36.79 1.63
CA ARG A 180 24.70 -35.38 1.94
C ARG A 180 23.48 -34.83 2.66
N SER A 181 23.68 -34.16 3.79
CA SER A 181 22.58 -33.40 4.43
C SER A 181 22.25 -32.19 3.62
N LEU A 182 20.97 -32.02 3.27
CA LEU A 182 20.44 -30.87 2.55
C LEU A 182 20.13 -29.71 3.51
#